data_fd9d78ae2aaea61693297ad2b3027cf0
#
_entry.id   fd9d78ae2aaea61693297ad2b3027cf0
#
_cell.length_a   1.000
_cell.length_b   1.000
_cell.length_c   1.000
_cell.angle_alpha   90.00
_cell.angle_beta   90.00
_cell.angle_gamma   90.00
#
_symmetry.space_group_name_H-M   'P 1'
#
loop_
_entity.id
_entity.type
_entity.pdbx_description
1 polymer ?
#
loop_
_entity_poly.entity_id
_entity_poly.type
_entity_poly.pdbx_seq_one_letter_code
_entity_poly.pdbx_strand_id
1 'polypeptide(L)'
;MFRRTLCGLLTSASLVAVPGPAAARPLQAVGPWDLDYGQTQCIASRNYGDAAKPSTLAFRQSPNGETYEIVMVRPSPPPDYAEELQGSVDFGHGPVKAWLLHYRPTGGKLNVYEFRIPAADMAQARAADSVALTVAGMPQLDFALASMPQLMSGLDSCTADLKRYWNMDGEKDGLIVKPARGDLRDLFSSADYPTEAVHQGQEGDSQYLLLVDEKGKVAGCQVLLASGVPVLDAMGCAVIEEKGRFTPALDRNGKPVRSTIVTPKVRWQLG
;
A
#
# COMPACT_ATOMS: atom_id res chain seq x y z
N MET A 1 -69.80 5.94 -57.96
CA MET A 1 -68.27 5.81 -57.81
C MET A 1 -67.83 6.76 -56.72
N PHE A 2 -67.66 6.28 -55.51
CA PHE A 2 -67.18 7.06 -54.37
C PHE A 2 -65.71 6.60 -54.00
N ARG A 3 -64.76 7.47 -54.20
CA ARG A 3 -63.34 7.27 -53.73
C ARG A 3 -63.28 7.76 -52.30
N ARG A 4 -62.98 6.84 -51.36
CA ARG A 4 -62.61 7.16 -49.98
C ARG A 4 -61.06 7.32 -49.90
N THR A 5 -60.65 8.49 -49.56
CA THR A 5 -59.20 8.82 -49.22
C THR A 5 -58.97 8.51 -47.75
N LEU A 6 -58.15 7.51 -47.47
CA LEU A 6 -57.61 7.26 -46.09
C LEU A 6 -56.48 8.22 -45.80
N CYS A 7 -56.68 9.06 -44.78
CA CYS A 7 -55.63 9.92 -44.22
C CYS A 7 -54.96 9.12 -43.08
N GLY A 8 -53.71 8.67 -43.31
CA GLY A 8 -52.91 7.98 -42.30
C GLY A 8 -52.24 8.99 -41.37
N LEU A 9 -52.61 8.95 -40.11
CA LEU A 9 -51.91 9.68 -39.05
C LEU A 9 -50.60 8.93 -38.68
N LEU A 10 -49.46 9.53 -39.02
CA LEU A 10 -48.13 9.11 -38.56
C LEU A 10 -47.93 9.71 -37.17
N THR A 11 -48.04 8.91 -36.12
CA THR A 11 -47.65 9.28 -34.76
C THR A 11 -46.12 9.07 -34.61
N SER A 12 -45.36 10.16 -34.60
CA SER A 12 -43.95 10.16 -34.28
C SER A 12 -43.77 9.94 -32.76
N ALA A 13 -43.30 8.78 -32.37
CA ALA A 13 -42.87 8.49 -30.99
C ALA A 13 -41.52 9.18 -30.73
N SER A 14 -41.55 10.24 -29.95
CA SER A 14 -40.30 10.87 -29.43
C SER A 14 -39.69 9.98 -28.34
N LEU A 15 -38.55 9.37 -28.60
CA LEU A 15 -37.75 8.70 -27.60
C LEU A 15 -37.18 9.76 -26.66
N VAL A 16 -37.69 9.83 -25.45
CA VAL A 16 -37.09 10.60 -24.36
C VAL A 16 -35.90 9.79 -23.86
N ALA A 17 -34.67 10.22 -24.20
CA ALA A 17 -33.45 9.67 -23.64
C ALA A 17 -33.42 9.98 -22.12
N VAL A 18 -33.54 8.95 -21.29
CA VAL A 18 -33.33 9.07 -19.84
C VAL A 18 -31.83 9.32 -19.62
N PRO A 19 -31.41 10.44 -19.03
CA PRO A 19 -30.01 10.64 -18.72
C PRO A 19 -29.57 9.55 -17.73
N GLY A 20 -28.59 8.74 -18.11
CA GLY A 20 -27.93 7.79 -17.20
C GLY A 20 -27.32 8.53 -16.01
N PRO A 21 -27.07 7.83 -14.89
CA PRO A 21 -26.41 8.43 -13.74
C PRO A 21 -25.09 9.07 -14.20
N ALA A 22 -24.95 10.38 -13.97
CA ALA A 22 -23.71 11.08 -14.27
C ALA A 22 -22.57 10.43 -13.46
N ALA A 23 -21.55 9.89 -14.12
CA ALA A 23 -20.36 9.38 -13.45
C ALA A 23 -19.80 10.50 -12.55
N ALA A 24 -19.52 10.16 -11.29
CA ALA A 24 -18.95 11.13 -10.36
C ALA A 24 -17.63 11.63 -10.94
N ARG A 25 -17.43 12.95 -10.93
CA ARG A 25 -16.17 13.51 -11.44
C ARG A 25 -15.04 13.16 -10.47
N PRO A 26 -13.85 12.77 -10.98
CA PRO A 26 -12.69 12.52 -10.13
C PRO A 26 -12.38 13.70 -9.22
N LEU A 27 -11.99 13.42 -7.99
CA LEU A 27 -11.49 14.44 -7.06
C LEU A 27 -10.28 15.13 -7.67
N GLN A 28 -10.31 16.47 -7.65
CA GLN A 28 -9.25 17.28 -8.22
C GLN A 28 -8.13 17.48 -7.19
N ALA A 29 -6.91 17.50 -7.69
CA ALA A 29 -5.73 17.71 -6.87
C ALA A 29 -5.63 19.12 -6.32
N VAL A 30 -5.13 19.23 -5.09
CA VAL A 30 -4.79 20.49 -4.41
C VAL A 30 -3.27 20.53 -4.25
N GLY A 31 -2.60 21.28 -5.13
CA GLY A 31 -1.14 21.42 -5.12
C GLY A 31 -0.39 20.34 -5.92
N PRO A 32 0.94 20.38 -5.95
CA PRO A 32 1.79 19.42 -6.62
C PRO A 32 1.90 18.10 -5.85
N TRP A 33 2.56 17.10 -6.45
CA TRP A 33 3.06 15.95 -5.72
C TRP A 33 4.22 16.36 -4.82
N ASP A 34 4.20 15.84 -3.59
CA ASP A 34 5.30 15.86 -2.65
C ASP A 34 5.97 14.49 -2.64
N LEU A 35 7.28 14.44 -2.91
CA LEU A 35 8.05 13.21 -2.98
C LEU A 35 9.10 13.21 -1.87
N ASP A 36 8.89 12.37 -0.86
CA ASP A 36 9.77 12.18 0.28
C ASP A 36 10.74 11.00 0.04
N TYR A 37 12.04 11.30 0.09
CA TYR A 37 13.15 10.36 -0.01
C TYR A 37 13.61 9.96 1.40
N GLY A 38 12.83 9.08 2.05
CA GLY A 38 13.18 8.56 3.36
C GLY A 38 14.34 7.55 3.34
N GLN A 39 14.93 7.28 4.49
CA GLN A 39 16.02 6.28 4.62
C GLN A 39 15.50 4.84 4.56
N THR A 40 14.22 4.63 4.82
CA THR A 40 13.60 3.30 4.86
C THR A 40 12.47 3.13 3.84
N GLN A 41 12.00 4.21 3.25
CA GLN A 41 10.89 4.20 2.30
C GLN A 41 10.93 5.40 1.37
N CYS A 42 10.29 5.25 0.22
CA CYS A 42 10.02 6.31 -0.74
C CYS A 42 8.51 6.51 -0.81
N ILE A 43 8.03 7.72 -0.58
CA ILE A 43 6.61 8.01 -0.61
C ILE A 43 6.34 9.28 -1.41
N ALA A 44 5.35 9.22 -2.30
CA ALA A 44 4.83 10.38 -3.01
C ALA A 44 3.40 10.63 -2.56
N SER A 45 3.08 11.84 -2.14
CA SER A 45 1.75 12.19 -1.63
C SER A 45 1.18 13.43 -2.27
N ARG A 46 -0.15 13.53 -2.30
CA ARG A 46 -0.88 14.68 -2.81
C ARG A 46 -2.25 14.80 -2.17
N ASN A 47 -2.69 16.03 -1.92
CA ASN A 47 -4.01 16.31 -1.39
C ASN A 47 -5.04 16.51 -2.50
N TYR A 48 -6.30 16.14 -2.22
CA TYR A 48 -7.42 16.16 -3.16
C TYR A 48 -8.69 16.68 -2.51
N GLY A 49 -9.56 17.28 -3.32
CA GLY A 49 -10.89 17.72 -2.93
C GLY A 49 -10.89 19.05 -2.19
N ASP A 50 -11.60 19.14 -1.07
CA ASP A 50 -11.72 20.38 -0.30
C ASP A 50 -10.41 20.67 0.46
N ALA A 51 -9.82 21.84 0.22
CA ALA A 51 -8.59 22.28 0.88
C ALA A 51 -8.69 22.35 2.42
N ALA A 52 -9.89 22.56 2.97
CA ALA A 52 -10.12 22.58 4.42
C ALA A 52 -10.23 21.16 5.03
N LYS A 53 -10.60 20.17 4.23
CA LYS A 53 -10.76 18.76 4.63
C LYS A 53 -10.29 17.84 3.49
N PRO A 54 -9.01 17.87 3.14
CA PRO A 54 -8.54 17.11 2.00
C PRO A 54 -8.58 15.60 2.27
N SER A 55 -8.73 14.84 1.18
CA SER A 55 -8.28 13.45 1.15
C SER A 55 -6.86 13.43 0.62
N THR A 56 -5.97 12.65 1.23
CA THR A 56 -4.60 12.49 0.74
C THR A 56 -4.52 11.17 -0.01
N LEU A 57 -3.95 11.19 -1.21
CA LEU A 57 -3.55 10.00 -1.95
C LEU A 57 -2.02 9.94 -1.93
N ALA A 58 -1.47 8.76 -1.61
CA ALA A 58 -0.04 8.55 -1.66
C ALA A 58 0.30 7.24 -2.38
N PHE A 59 1.49 7.21 -2.99
CA PHE A 59 2.10 6.02 -3.57
C PHE A 59 3.40 5.73 -2.83
N ARG A 60 3.55 4.50 -2.36
CA ARG A 60 4.73 4.02 -1.67
C ARG A 60 5.18 2.73 -2.33
N GLN A 61 6.42 2.69 -2.79
CA GLN A 61 7.03 1.46 -3.31
C GLN A 61 7.75 0.74 -2.18
N SER A 62 7.61 -0.58 -2.13
CA SER A 62 8.37 -1.40 -1.19
C SER A 62 9.88 -1.26 -1.44
N PRO A 63 10.72 -1.31 -0.39
CA PRO A 63 12.18 -1.19 -0.54
C PRO A 63 12.78 -2.20 -1.53
N ASN A 64 12.25 -3.42 -1.60
CA ASN A 64 12.67 -4.44 -2.58
C ASN A 64 12.11 -4.19 -4.00
N GLY A 65 11.16 -3.26 -4.15
CA GLY A 65 10.55 -2.90 -5.43
C GLY A 65 9.50 -3.87 -5.95
N GLU A 66 9.06 -4.85 -5.16
CA GLU A 66 8.14 -5.90 -5.62
C GLU A 66 6.66 -5.52 -5.50
N THR A 67 6.33 -4.61 -4.58
CA THR A 67 4.97 -4.18 -4.34
C THR A 67 4.84 -2.66 -4.29
N TYR A 68 3.63 -2.18 -4.56
CA TYR A 68 3.22 -0.81 -4.29
C TYR A 68 2.08 -0.79 -3.29
N GLU A 69 2.10 0.22 -2.46
CA GLU A 69 1.01 0.59 -1.59
C GLU A 69 0.44 1.93 -2.06
N ILE A 70 -0.86 1.91 -2.34
CA ILE A 70 -1.63 3.10 -2.65
C ILE A 70 -2.40 3.45 -1.39
N VAL A 71 -2.03 4.56 -0.78
CA VAL A 71 -2.55 4.94 0.54
C VAL A 71 -3.51 6.09 0.38
N MET A 72 -4.75 5.87 0.83
CA MET A 72 -5.77 6.91 0.90
C MET A 72 -5.98 7.29 2.38
N VAL A 73 -5.81 8.57 2.71
CA VAL A 73 -6.07 9.10 4.06
C VAL A 73 -7.21 10.09 3.98
N ARG A 74 -8.25 9.88 4.78
CA ARG A 74 -9.43 10.76 4.77
C ARG A 74 -10.23 10.74 6.06
N PRO A 75 -11.07 11.77 6.33
CA PRO A 75 -12.09 11.70 7.35
C PRO A 75 -13.14 10.64 6.99
N SER A 76 -13.41 9.72 7.90
CA SER A 76 -14.51 8.74 7.82
C SER A 76 -14.81 8.21 9.23
N PRO A 77 -15.92 7.51 9.47
CA PRO A 77 -16.12 6.82 10.72
C PRO A 77 -14.94 5.88 11.00
N PRO A 78 -14.42 5.81 12.24
CA PRO A 78 -13.33 4.90 12.56
C PRO A 78 -13.81 3.46 12.51
N PRO A 79 -12.96 2.51 12.09
CA PRO A 79 -13.18 1.12 12.41
C PRO A 79 -12.97 0.91 13.92
N ASP A 80 -13.59 -0.11 14.48
CA ASP A 80 -13.36 -0.50 15.87
C ASP A 80 -11.90 -0.97 16.06
N TYR A 81 -11.37 -1.64 15.04
CA TYR A 81 -10.03 -2.20 14.99
C TYR A 81 -9.43 -2.03 13.59
N ALA A 82 -8.14 -2.29 13.44
CA ALA A 82 -7.54 -2.46 12.12
C ALA A 82 -8.15 -3.70 11.44
N GLU A 83 -8.61 -3.53 10.21
CA GLU A 83 -9.35 -4.58 9.50
C GLU A 83 -8.85 -4.78 8.07
N GLU A 84 -8.88 -6.03 7.61
CA GLU A 84 -8.71 -6.34 6.20
C GLU A 84 -10.06 -6.26 5.47
N LEU A 85 -10.07 -5.57 4.35
CA LEU A 85 -11.24 -5.42 3.50
C LEU A 85 -10.94 -5.90 2.07
N GLN A 86 -11.98 -6.15 1.31
CA GLN A 86 -11.85 -6.34 -0.13
C GLN A 86 -11.75 -4.97 -0.79
N GLY A 87 -10.71 -4.79 -1.59
CA GLY A 87 -10.47 -3.56 -2.33
C GLY A 87 -10.02 -3.82 -3.75
N SER A 88 -10.11 -2.79 -4.57
CA SER A 88 -9.53 -2.79 -5.91
C SER A 88 -9.03 -1.41 -6.29
N VAL A 89 -8.07 -1.41 -7.21
CA VAL A 89 -7.46 -0.24 -7.81
C VAL A 89 -7.64 -0.33 -9.32
N ASP A 90 -8.16 0.72 -9.95
CA ASP A 90 -8.33 0.77 -11.40
C ASP A 90 -7.71 2.05 -11.97
N PHE A 91 -6.73 1.89 -12.84
CA PHE A 91 -6.08 2.97 -13.58
C PHE A 91 -6.69 3.18 -14.99
N GLY A 92 -7.95 2.76 -15.21
CA GLY A 92 -8.65 2.89 -16.47
C GLY A 92 -8.50 1.69 -17.42
N HIS A 93 -7.91 0.59 -16.94
CA HIS A 93 -7.72 -0.65 -17.70
C HIS A 93 -8.42 -1.87 -17.10
N GLY A 94 -9.28 -1.63 -16.13
CA GLY A 94 -10.00 -2.62 -15.35
C GLY A 94 -9.43 -2.79 -13.94
N PRO A 95 -10.27 -3.19 -12.97
CA PRO A 95 -9.90 -3.24 -11.57
C PRO A 95 -8.88 -4.36 -11.28
N VAL A 96 -7.78 -3.98 -10.63
CA VAL A 96 -6.84 -4.90 -10.02
C VAL A 96 -7.27 -5.15 -8.57
N LYS A 97 -7.42 -6.41 -8.18
CA LYS A 97 -7.71 -6.77 -6.80
C LYS A 97 -6.54 -6.39 -5.91
N ALA A 98 -6.83 -5.63 -4.86
CA ALA A 98 -5.85 -5.20 -3.88
C ALA A 98 -6.12 -5.87 -2.51
N TRP A 99 -5.05 -6.25 -1.82
CA TRP A 99 -5.12 -6.45 -0.38
C TRP A 99 -5.27 -5.07 0.27
N LEU A 100 -6.30 -4.89 1.08
CA LEU A 100 -6.66 -3.61 1.66
C LEU A 100 -6.65 -3.69 3.18
N LEU A 101 -5.83 -2.85 3.80
CA LEU A 101 -5.83 -2.60 5.22
C LEU A 101 -6.53 -1.26 5.52
N HIS A 102 -7.51 -1.29 6.43
CA HIS A 102 -8.19 -0.10 6.93
C HIS A 102 -7.96 0.06 8.43
N TYR A 103 -7.46 1.20 8.84
CA TYR A 103 -7.21 1.50 10.24
C TYR A 103 -7.23 2.99 10.54
N ARG A 104 -7.30 3.33 11.82
CA ARG A 104 -7.07 4.68 12.33
C ARG A 104 -5.86 4.65 13.26
N PRO A 105 -4.79 5.44 12.98
CA PRO A 105 -3.66 5.55 13.89
C PRO A 105 -4.10 6.04 15.28
N THR A 106 -3.47 5.53 16.33
CA THR A 106 -3.73 5.92 17.72
C THR A 106 -3.61 7.45 17.87
N GLY A 107 -4.65 8.09 18.43
CA GLY A 107 -4.74 9.54 18.54
C GLY A 107 -5.01 10.29 17.23
N GLY A 108 -5.09 9.59 16.10
CA GLY A 108 -5.41 10.15 14.80
C GLY A 108 -6.90 10.50 14.64
N LYS A 109 -7.19 11.45 13.74
CA LYS A 109 -8.57 11.86 13.38
C LYS A 109 -8.99 11.37 12.00
N LEU A 110 -8.04 10.85 11.22
CA LEU A 110 -8.22 10.41 9.84
C LEU A 110 -8.04 8.91 9.77
N ASN A 111 -8.76 8.27 8.86
CA ASN A 111 -8.59 6.86 8.56
C ASN A 111 -7.62 6.68 7.41
N VAL A 112 -6.89 5.59 7.48
CA VAL A 112 -5.93 5.14 6.47
C VAL A 112 -6.50 3.90 5.78
N TYR A 113 -6.50 3.93 4.45
CA TYR A 113 -6.84 2.82 3.57
C TYR A 113 -5.61 2.51 2.74
N GLU A 114 -5.00 1.37 2.95
CA GLU A 114 -3.73 0.98 2.34
C GLU A 114 -3.96 -0.19 1.39
N PHE A 115 -3.94 0.11 0.09
CA PHE A 115 -4.14 -0.87 -0.98
C PHE A 115 -2.79 -1.39 -1.44
N ARG A 116 -2.52 -2.66 -1.26
CA ARG A 116 -1.29 -3.30 -1.71
C ARG A 116 -1.53 -4.08 -3.00
N ILE A 117 -0.74 -3.77 -4.02
CA ILE A 117 -0.74 -4.43 -5.33
C ILE A 117 0.69 -4.80 -5.75
N PRO A 118 0.85 -5.82 -6.62
CA PRO A 118 2.14 -6.12 -7.24
C PRO A 118 2.68 -4.94 -8.05
N ALA A 119 4.02 -4.76 -8.08
CA ALA A 119 4.64 -3.68 -8.84
C ALA A 119 4.36 -3.77 -10.35
N ALA A 120 4.14 -4.96 -10.88
CA ALA A 120 3.78 -5.17 -12.29
C ALA A 120 2.46 -4.47 -12.65
N ASP A 121 1.49 -4.43 -11.74
CA ASP A 121 0.19 -3.80 -11.96
C ASP A 121 0.26 -2.27 -11.93
N MET A 122 1.33 -1.69 -11.36
CA MET A 122 1.59 -0.25 -11.39
C MET A 122 2.09 0.27 -12.74
N ALA A 123 2.44 -0.59 -13.68
CA ALA A 123 2.85 -0.15 -15.03
C ALA A 123 1.75 0.70 -15.70
N GLN A 124 0.49 0.39 -15.46
CA GLN A 124 -0.67 1.13 -15.98
C GLN A 124 -0.79 2.55 -15.42
N ALA A 125 -0.32 2.78 -14.18
CA ALA A 125 -0.37 4.08 -13.52
C ALA A 125 0.44 5.16 -14.24
N ARG A 126 1.49 4.78 -15.01
CA ARG A 126 2.39 5.73 -15.68
C ARG A 126 1.69 6.61 -16.70
N ALA A 127 0.66 6.10 -17.36
CA ALA A 127 -0.11 6.81 -18.38
C ALA A 127 -1.53 7.15 -17.94
N ALA A 128 -1.88 6.90 -16.68
CA ALA A 128 -3.23 7.09 -16.19
C ALA A 128 -3.54 8.55 -15.88
N ASP A 129 -4.73 9.00 -16.28
CA ASP A 129 -5.28 10.32 -15.96
C ASP A 129 -6.12 10.31 -14.67
N SER A 130 -6.45 9.12 -14.18
CA SER A 130 -7.20 8.92 -12.94
C SER A 130 -6.91 7.55 -12.32
N VAL A 131 -7.23 7.43 -11.04
CA VAL A 131 -7.32 6.14 -10.35
C VAL A 131 -8.64 6.06 -9.60
N ALA A 132 -9.33 4.93 -9.76
CA ALA A 132 -10.51 4.58 -9.00
C ALA A 132 -10.12 3.61 -7.88
N LEU A 133 -10.48 3.96 -6.65
CA LEU A 133 -10.31 3.14 -5.46
C LEU A 133 -11.66 2.64 -4.98
N THR A 134 -11.81 1.32 -4.89
CA THR A 134 -13.03 0.69 -4.40
C THR A 134 -12.75 -0.02 -3.08
N VAL A 135 -13.58 0.23 -2.11
CA VAL A 135 -13.59 -0.43 -0.80
C VAL A 135 -14.95 -1.08 -0.62
N ALA A 136 -14.99 -2.33 -0.18
CA ALA A 136 -16.25 -3.03 0.07
C ALA A 136 -17.14 -2.23 1.04
N GLY A 137 -18.40 -2.03 0.67
CA GLY A 137 -19.36 -1.27 1.49
C GLY A 137 -19.25 0.26 1.41
N MET A 138 -18.33 0.79 0.59
CA MET A 138 -18.17 2.24 0.39
C MET A 138 -18.40 2.65 -1.06
N PRO A 139 -18.84 3.89 -1.33
CA PRO A 139 -18.84 4.44 -2.68
C PRO A 139 -17.41 4.46 -3.25
N GLN A 140 -17.27 4.16 -4.54
CA GLN A 140 -16.02 4.31 -5.27
C GLN A 140 -15.53 5.76 -5.20
N LEU A 141 -14.23 5.93 -5.07
CA LEU A 141 -13.56 7.22 -5.09
C LEU A 141 -12.57 7.30 -6.24
N ASP A 142 -12.77 8.31 -7.08
CA ASP A 142 -11.92 8.57 -8.24
C ASP A 142 -11.03 9.78 -7.95
N PHE A 143 -9.74 9.66 -8.23
CA PHE A 143 -8.75 10.72 -8.09
C PHE A 143 -8.16 11.07 -9.45
N ALA A 144 -8.19 12.35 -9.81
CA ALA A 144 -7.53 12.83 -11.02
C ALA A 144 -6.00 12.76 -10.85
N LEU A 145 -5.32 12.11 -11.76
CA LEU A 145 -3.86 11.98 -11.76
C LEU A 145 -3.26 12.97 -12.76
N ALA A 146 -2.13 13.54 -12.40
CA ALA A 146 -1.35 14.39 -13.28
C ALA A 146 0.14 14.18 -13.02
N SER A 147 0.95 14.32 -14.07
CA SER A 147 2.41 14.18 -13.98
C SER A 147 2.87 12.79 -13.53
N MET A 148 2.08 11.75 -13.81
CA MET A 148 2.38 10.38 -13.40
C MET A 148 3.70 9.84 -13.95
N PRO A 149 4.11 10.11 -15.20
CA PRO A 149 5.41 9.66 -15.69
C PRO A 149 6.58 10.19 -14.84
N GLN A 150 6.54 11.47 -14.47
CA GLN A 150 7.57 12.12 -13.64
C GLN A 150 7.54 11.57 -12.22
N LEU A 151 6.35 11.42 -11.63
CA LEU A 151 6.16 10.86 -10.30
C LEU A 151 6.74 9.44 -10.22
N MET A 152 6.33 8.57 -11.13
CA MET A 152 6.79 7.17 -11.16
C MET A 152 8.30 7.07 -11.40
N SER A 153 8.87 7.94 -12.25
CA SER A 153 10.33 8.03 -12.45
C SER A 153 11.04 8.46 -11.16
N GLY A 154 10.47 9.41 -10.40
CA GLY A 154 10.99 9.84 -9.10
C GLY A 154 10.98 8.72 -8.08
N LEU A 155 9.87 7.99 -7.96
CA LEU A 155 9.75 6.82 -7.07
C LEU A 155 10.73 5.70 -7.46
N ASP A 156 10.89 5.41 -8.75
CA ASP A 156 11.85 4.40 -9.23
C ASP A 156 13.28 4.80 -8.86
N SER A 157 13.65 6.08 -9.06
CA SER A 157 14.96 6.59 -8.70
C SER A 157 15.20 6.50 -7.19
N CYS A 158 14.23 6.91 -6.39
CA CYS A 158 14.29 6.81 -4.93
C CYS A 158 14.45 5.35 -4.48
N THR A 159 13.67 4.42 -5.04
CA THR A 159 13.77 3.00 -4.69
C THR A 159 15.09 2.40 -5.11
N ALA A 160 15.65 2.79 -6.26
CA ALA A 160 16.97 2.36 -6.69
C ALA A 160 18.08 2.87 -5.73
N ASP A 161 17.95 4.12 -5.26
CA ASP A 161 18.86 4.68 -4.24
C ASP A 161 18.73 3.94 -2.91
N LEU A 162 17.51 3.63 -2.50
CA LEU A 162 17.22 2.89 -1.28
C LEU A 162 17.82 1.47 -1.32
N LYS A 163 17.66 0.77 -2.45
CA LYS A 163 18.28 -0.55 -2.68
C LYS A 163 19.81 -0.49 -2.54
N ARG A 164 20.45 0.52 -3.14
CA ARG A 164 21.91 0.72 -3.01
C ARG A 164 22.29 1.06 -1.58
N TYR A 165 21.57 1.96 -0.93
CA TYR A 165 21.82 2.38 0.44
C TYR A 165 21.78 1.20 1.42
N TRP A 166 20.89 0.25 1.23
CA TRP A 166 20.73 -0.95 2.06
C TRP A 166 21.47 -2.17 1.52
N ASN A 167 22.27 -2.05 0.45
CA ASN A 167 23.00 -3.15 -0.18
C ASN A 167 22.12 -4.38 -0.43
N MET A 168 20.90 -4.20 -0.93
CA MET A 168 19.93 -5.29 -1.08
C MET A 168 20.42 -6.43 -1.99
N ASP A 169 21.22 -6.10 -3.01
CA ASP A 169 21.87 -7.07 -3.88
C ASP A 169 23.34 -7.37 -3.46
N GLY A 170 23.76 -6.89 -2.28
CA GLY A 170 25.16 -6.86 -1.86
C GLY A 170 25.83 -8.24 -1.78
N GLU A 171 25.10 -9.31 -1.47
CA GLU A 171 25.63 -10.69 -1.51
C GLU A 171 25.85 -11.11 -2.96
N LYS A 172 24.89 -10.88 -3.83
CA LYS A 172 24.95 -11.21 -5.26
C LYS A 172 26.06 -10.44 -5.98
N ASP A 173 26.24 -9.16 -5.63
CA ASP A 173 27.27 -8.30 -6.21
C ASP A 173 28.64 -8.48 -5.53
N GLY A 174 28.72 -9.33 -4.51
CA GLY A 174 29.94 -9.61 -3.75
C GLY A 174 30.43 -8.43 -2.90
N LEU A 175 29.61 -7.47 -2.60
CA LEU A 175 29.87 -6.42 -1.62
C LEU A 175 29.81 -6.98 -0.20
N ILE A 176 28.83 -7.85 0.06
CA ILE A 176 28.65 -8.55 1.32
C ILE A 176 29.25 -9.93 1.21
N VAL A 177 30.25 -10.24 2.02
CA VAL A 177 30.90 -11.56 2.09
C VAL A 177 30.43 -12.37 3.29
N LYS A 178 29.91 -11.70 4.32
CA LYS A 178 29.24 -12.33 5.45
C LYS A 178 27.88 -11.67 5.63
N PRO A 179 26.76 -12.36 5.35
CA PRO A 179 25.44 -11.81 5.54
C PRO A 179 25.15 -11.47 7.00
N ALA A 180 24.25 -10.53 7.22
CA ALA A 180 23.72 -10.27 8.56
C ALA A 180 23.01 -11.51 9.10
N ARG A 181 23.11 -11.75 10.41
CA ARG A 181 22.51 -12.90 11.08
C ARG A 181 21.87 -12.52 12.40
N GLY A 182 20.78 -13.15 12.72
CA GLY A 182 20.09 -13.02 14.00
C GLY A 182 19.11 -14.16 14.20
N ASP A 183 18.70 -14.35 15.44
CA ASP A 183 17.71 -15.34 15.81
C ASP A 183 16.42 -14.64 16.22
N LEU A 184 15.30 -15.01 15.64
CA LEU A 184 13.98 -14.48 15.97
C LEU A 184 13.23 -15.31 16.99
N ARG A 185 13.73 -16.53 17.32
CA ARG A 185 13.00 -17.49 18.15
C ARG A 185 12.69 -16.97 19.53
N ASP A 186 13.64 -16.23 20.12
CA ASP A 186 13.53 -15.72 21.47
C ASP A 186 13.05 -14.25 21.55
N LEU A 187 12.73 -13.64 20.39
CA LEU A 187 12.23 -12.27 20.36
C LEU A 187 10.77 -12.17 20.77
N PHE A 188 9.99 -13.20 20.46
CA PHE A 188 8.54 -13.21 20.69
C PHE A 188 8.21 -13.98 21.96
N SER A 189 7.28 -13.44 22.72
CA SER A 189 6.71 -14.05 23.91
C SER A 189 5.18 -14.02 23.85
N SER A 190 4.50 -14.75 24.73
CA SER A 190 3.05 -14.69 24.83
C SER A 190 2.52 -13.29 25.17
N ALA A 191 3.35 -12.44 25.82
CA ALA A 191 3.00 -11.05 26.12
C ALA A 191 2.97 -10.14 24.86
N ASP A 192 3.61 -10.56 23.77
CA ASP A 192 3.61 -9.83 22.51
C ASP A 192 2.40 -10.16 21.63
N TYR A 193 1.59 -11.14 22.03
CA TYR A 193 0.36 -11.45 21.30
C TYR A 193 -0.68 -10.36 21.56
N PRO A 194 -1.20 -9.69 20.51
CA PRO A 194 -2.17 -8.62 20.71
C PRO A 194 -3.44 -9.13 21.39
N THR A 195 -3.87 -8.47 22.46
CA THR A 195 -5.06 -8.86 23.25
C THR A 195 -6.30 -8.96 22.38
N GLU A 196 -6.45 -8.07 21.40
CA GLU A 196 -7.53 -8.10 20.42
C GLU A 196 -7.55 -9.41 19.63
N ALA A 197 -6.39 -9.81 19.09
CA ALA A 197 -6.28 -11.05 18.33
C ALA A 197 -6.56 -12.30 19.18
N VAL A 198 -6.14 -12.28 20.48
CA VAL A 198 -6.46 -13.34 21.43
C VAL A 198 -7.97 -13.44 21.63
N HIS A 199 -8.66 -12.32 21.88
CA HIS A 199 -10.11 -12.32 22.11
C HIS A 199 -10.91 -12.79 20.89
N GLN A 200 -10.37 -12.59 19.69
CA GLN A 200 -11.03 -12.99 18.43
C GLN A 200 -10.57 -14.36 17.93
N GLY A 201 -9.66 -15.04 18.64
CA GLY A 201 -9.12 -16.34 18.21
C GLY A 201 -8.35 -16.26 16.89
N GLN A 202 -7.70 -15.12 16.62
CA GLN A 202 -7.02 -14.88 15.36
C GLN A 202 -5.59 -15.41 15.38
N GLU A 203 -5.23 -16.18 14.38
CA GLU A 203 -3.92 -16.80 14.16
C GLU A 203 -3.44 -16.52 12.73
N GLY A 204 -2.14 -16.72 12.45
CA GLY A 204 -1.62 -16.59 11.10
C GLY A 204 -0.10 -16.66 11.02
N ASP A 205 0.42 -16.75 9.79
CA ASP A 205 1.85 -16.75 9.49
C ASP A 205 2.20 -15.42 8.80
N SER A 206 3.20 -14.71 9.29
CA SER A 206 3.75 -13.52 8.66
C SER A 206 5.23 -13.66 8.33
N GLN A 207 5.71 -12.90 7.34
CA GLN A 207 7.13 -12.84 6.97
C GLN A 207 7.53 -11.40 6.69
N TYR A 208 8.75 -11.04 7.04
CA TYR A 208 9.20 -9.65 7.02
C TYR A 208 10.52 -9.48 6.25
N LEU A 209 10.66 -8.31 5.61
CA LEU A 209 11.92 -7.78 5.13
C LEU A 209 12.42 -6.78 6.18
N LEU A 210 13.63 -7.00 6.69
CA LEU A 210 14.28 -6.16 7.67
C LEU A 210 15.40 -5.36 7.03
N LEU A 211 15.49 -4.09 7.38
CA LEU A 211 16.62 -3.21 7.05
C LEU A 211 17.53 -3.16 8.28
N VAL A 212 18.72 -3.76 8.18
CA VAL A 212 19.66 -3.91 9.30
C VAL A 212 20.86 -2.96 9.11
N ASP A 213 21.11 -2.09 10.08
CA ASP A 213 22.20 -1.13 10.05
C ASP A 213 23.56 -1.76 10.39
N GLU A 214 24.62 -0.96 10.31
CA GLU A 214 26.01 -1.37 10.59
C GLU A 214 26.25 -1.76 12.05
N LYS A 215 25.31 -1.47 12.95
CA LYS A 215 25.33 -1.84 14.37
C LYS A 215 24.50 -3.09 14.66
N GLY A 216 23.88 -3.66 13.64
CA GLY A 216 22.97 -4.80 13.79
C GLY A 216 21.59 -4.44 14.33
N LYS A 217 21.23 -3.15 14.32
CA LYS A 217 19.90 -2.69 14.72
C LYS A 217 18.95 -2.73 13.51
N VAL A 218 17.70 -3.08 13.74
CA VAL A 218 16.65 -2.97 12.72
C VAL A 218 16.23 -1.51 12.61
N ALA A 219 16.44 -0.94 11.43
CA ALA A 219 16.08 0.44 11.10
C ALA A 219 14.73 0.53 10.38
N GLY A 220 14.23 -0.58 9.85
CA GLY A 220 12.92 -0.67 9.22
C GLY A 220 12.49 -2.12 9.03
N CYS A 221 11.19 -2.33 9.08
CA CYS A 221 10.53 -3.62 8.90
C CYS A 221 9.38 -3.46 7.90
N GLN A 222 9.27 -4.39 6.98
CA GLN A 222 8.19 -4.43 6.00
C GLN A 222 7.59 -5.84 5.94
N VAL A 223 6.27 -5.91 5.90
CA VAL A 223 5.55 -7.18 5.74
C VAL A 223 5.68 -7.66 4.29
N LEU A 224 6.29 -8.82 4.09
CA LEU A 224 6.36 -9.51 2.78
C LEU A 224 5.19 -10.47 2.59
N LEU A 225 4.89 -11.26 3.63
CA LEU A 225 3.74 -12.14 3.69
C LEU A 225 2.87 -11.71 4.86
N ALA A 226 1.66 -11.28 4.57
CA ALA A 226 0.69 -10.91 5.59
C ALA A 226 0.05 -12.17 6.21
N SER A 227 -0.20 -12.11 7.51
CA SER A 227 -0.88 -13.19 8.26
C SER A 227 -2.37 -13.29 7.94
N GLY A 228 -2.95 -12.28 7.32
CA GLY A 228 -4.41 -12.09 7.21
C GLY A 228 -5.02 -11.39 8.43
N VAL A 229 -4.19 -11.02 9.40
CA VAL A 229 -4.60 -10.33 10.62
C VAL A 229 -3.69 -9.12 10.84
N PRO A 230 -4.13 -7.91 10.50
CA PRO A 230 -3.27 -6.72 10.45
C PRO A 230 -2.56 -6.39 11.76
N VAL A 231 -3.20 -6.65 12.89
CA VAL A 231 -2.62 -6.39 14.21
C VAL A 231 -1.46 -7.34 14.53
N LEU A 232 -1.49 -8.59 14.03
CA LEU A 232 -0.38 -9.54 14.16
C LEU A 232 0.81 -9.09 13.31
N ASP A 233 0.55 -8.63 12.08
CA ASP A 233 1.57 -8.14 11.16
C ASP A 233 2.27 -6.89 11.71
N ALA A 234 1.51 -5.94 12.22
CA ALA A 234 2.04 -4.73 12.84
C ALA A 234 2.84 -5.04 14.11
N MET A 235 2.33 -5.94 14.97
CA MET A 235 3.03 -6.35 16.19
C MET A 235 4.34 -7.05 15.87
N GLY A 236 4.37 -7.89 14.84
CA GLY A 236 5.60 -8.56 14.42
C GLY A 236 6.71 -7.59 14.06
N CYS A 237 6.41 -6.57 13.27
CA CYS A 237 7.36 -5.50 12.98
C CYS A 237 7.76 -4.74 14.24
N ALA A 238 6.81 -4.35 15.09
CA ALA A 238 7.10 -3.60 16.32
C ALA A 238 8.06 -4.36 17.26
N VAL A 239 7.80 -5.65 17.48
CA VAL A 239 8.67 -6.51 18.31
C VAL A 239 10.07 -6.64 17.70
N ILE A 240 10.16 -6.86 16.38
CA ILE A 240 11.45 -7.01 15.69
C ILE A 240 12.25 -5.70 15.73
N GLU A 241 11.63 -4.56 15.50
CA GLU A 241 12.29 -3.25 15.54
C GLU A 241 12.77 -2.89 16.95
N GLU A 242 11.96 -3.18 17.96
CA GLU A 242 12.28 -2.88 19.35
C GLU A 242 13.35 -3.80 19.93
N LYS A 243 13.15 -5.12 19.79
CA LYS A 243 13.95 -6.14 20.46
C LYS A 243 15.03 -6.75 19.58
N GLY A 244 14.87 -6.71 18.24
CA GLY A 244 15.78 -7.34 17.29
C GLY A 244 17.20 -6.80 17.38
N ARG A 245 18.17 -7.69 17.55
CA ARG A 245 19.60 -7.39 17.52
C ARG A 245 20.29 -8.43 16.68
N PHE A 246 20.95 -7.97 15.64
CA PHE A 246 21.58 -8.82 14.63
C PHE A 246 23.07 -8.63 14.63
N THR A 247 23.82 -9.65 14.26
CA THR A 247 25.21 -9.48 13.82
C THR A 247 25.14 -8.81 12.44
N PRO A 248 25.75 -7.63 12.25
CA PRO A 248 25.68 -6.92 10.97
C PRO A 248 26.40 -7.68 9.86
N ALA A 249 26.01 -7.40 8.61
CA ALA A 249 26.73 -7.90 7.45
C ALA A 249 28.15 -7.30 7.39
N LEU A 250 29.10 -8.06 6.81
CA LEU A 250 30.48 -7.60 6.64
C LEU A 250 30.87 -7.56 5.16
N ASP A 251 31.58 -6.51 4.77
CA ASP A 251 32.23 -6.38 3.47
C ASP A 251 33.52 -7.23 3.40
N ARG A 252 34.23 -7.17 2.24
CA ARG A 252 35.49 -7.90 2.00
C ARG A 252 36.62 -7.53 2.97
N ASN A 253 36.56 -6.35 3.58
CA ASN A 253 37.55 -5.86 4.54
C ASN A 253 37.14 -6.19 5.98
N GLY A 254 36.05 -6.91 6.20
CA GLY A 254 35.51 -7.21 7.51
C GLY A 254 34.80 -6.03 8.17
N LYS A 255 34.50 -4.96 7.42
CA LYS A 255 33.81 -3.78 7.93
C LYS A 255 32.30 -4.04 7.96
N PRO A 256 31.59 -3.70 9.05
CA PRO A 256 30.14 -3.76 9.10
C PRO A 256 29.49 -2.84 8.05
N VAL A 257 28.48 -3.35 7.36
CA VAL A 257 27.72 -2.64 6.33
C VAL A 257 26.23 -2.88 6.51
N ARG A 258 25.43 -1.94 6.01
CA ARG A 258 23.97 -2.10 5.92
C ARG A 258 23.61 -3.28 5.06
N SER A 259 22.50 -3.93 5.38
CA SER A 259 21.99 -5.07 4.63
C SER A 259 20.52 -5.31 4.89
N THR A 260 19.96 -6.29 4.20
CA THR A 260 18.60 -6.74 4.42
C THR A 260 18.57 -8.18 4.89
N ILE A 261 17.51 -8.54 5.61
CA ILE A 261 17.20 -9.92 6.01
C ILE A 261 15.75 -10.20 5.66
N VAL A 262 15.50 -11.29 4.95
CA VAL A 262 14.16 -11.88 4.86
C VAL A 262 14.03 -12.86 6.01
N THR A 263 13.05 -12.66 6.89
CA THR A 263 12.87 -13.51 8.07
C THR A 263 12.35 -14.90 7.67
N PRO A 264 12.55 -15.94 8.47
CA PRO A 264 11.66 -17.08 8.47
C PRO A 264 10.21 -16.63 8.72
N LYS A 265 9.25 -17.52 8.43
CA LYS A 265 7.85 -17.26 8.82
C LYS A 265 7.74 -17.19 10.33
N VAL A 266 7.13 -16.12 10.81
CA VAL A 266 6.71 -15.94 12.20
C VAL A 266 5.30 -16.49 12.31
N ARG A 267 5.13 -17.50 13.15
CA ARG A 267 3.83 -18.13 13.37
C ARG A 267 3.18 -17.59 14.62
N TRP A 268 2.01 -16.99 14.44
CA TRP A 268 1.13 -16.55 15.50
C TRP A 268 0.11 -17.66 15.77
N GLN A 269 0.20 -18.30 16.93
CA GLN A 269 -0.65 -19.42 17.30
C GLN A 269 -1.06 -19.30 18.75
N LEU A 270 -2.35 -19.49 19.01
CA LEU A 270 -2.91 -19.57 20.36
C LEU A 270 -2.65 -20.98 20.91
N GLY A 271 -2.20 -21.05 22.16
CA GLY A 271 -1.89 -22.29 22.86
C GLY A 271 -3.12 -23.04 23.37
#